data_5a4c812776838043ccd9062c250625dc
#
_entry.id   5a4c812776838043ccd9062c250625dc
#
_cell.length_a   1.000
_cell.length_b   1.000
_cell.length_c   1.000
_cell.angle_alpha   90.00
_cell.angle_beta   90.00
_cell.angle_gamma   90.00
#
_symmetry.space_group_name_H-M   'P 1'
#
loop_
_entity.id
_entity.type
_entity.pdbx_description
1 polymer ?
#
loop_
_entity_poly.entity_id
_entity_poly.type
_entity_poly.pdbx_seq_one_letter_code
_entity_poly.pdbx_strand_id
1 'polypeptide(L)'
;MSGVLPGPAVTLIVGTMLFVLVAAYQRLRPKPLQGIPYNQGAASKLLGDIPEMMGYVLRTKRIFCWLTSLTTRHQSPIVQAFIKPGALPWVVLTDPFESQDILLRRTREFDRSGFFGELIGGILPEQHIQFLSADERFKNPRNLINHLMAPTFITKVSAPEVYKSTCTLTKVWEAKCAQAQGQPFSAHHDITYAALDSIFASSFGLSESQSITSQRLEAVLHMDPEMTDHQVEFPEGTVPEVFAAVLTLTNSVTDTQLSPAPVLTSWVLRQLPHIKKAIAIKDKYIRDQVNQSVRLIEDGKIEPWNALHSVLLREKDVAAKDGRQPDYYKRSIFDEFFGFMMAGHDTTATALAWGVKYLTDNPVSQTRLRDALRTGLPQAATEKRLPTYQELIKTHIPYLDAVVEEVLRHANPIAFVVRQALQDTTVLGHQVPRGTNVFLMANGPGYLETNMTLEDEARSPGARQGQSKGLTGVWDNNDISAFRPERWLRKIPGTGDETFDPMAGPTLAFGLGPRGCFGKRLALQTLKIQFALMIWLFELLEIPEKFNSYDGVQRFAREPTQCYLRLKAVN
;
A
#
# COMPACT_ATOMS: atom_id res chain seq x y z
N MET A 1 15.79 -29.77 63.12
CA MET A 1 15.02 -29.13 62.03
C MET A 1 14.35 -30.24 61.27
N SER A 2 13.09 -30.55 61.54
CA SER A 2 12.29 -31.56 60.86
C SER A 2 11.76 -31.01 59.58
N GLY A 3 12.36 -31.42 58.45
CA GLY A 3 11.81 -31.11 57.12
C GLY A 3 10.49 -31.89 56.92
N VAL A 4 9.38 -31.18 56.97
CA VAL A 4 8.07 -31.73 56.62
C VAL A 4 8.05 -32.00 55.13
N LEU A 5 8.12 -33.27 54.72
CA LEU A 5 7.87 -33.67 53.34
C LEU A 5 6.44 -33.27 52.96
N PRO A 6 6.22 -32.63 51.81
CA PRO A 6 4.88 -32.26 51.39
C PRO A 6 4.01 -33.52 51.28
N GLY A 7 2.77 -33.46 51.78
CA GLY A 7 1.82 -34.59 51.71
C GLY A 7 1.56 -35.03 50.25
N PRO A 8 1.16 -36.31 50.03
CA PRO A 8 1.05 -36.91 48.71
C PRO A 8 0.15 -36.08 47.73
N ALA A 9 -0.84 -35.39 48.23
CA ALA A 9 -1.69 -34.51 47.46
C ALA A 9 -0.93 -33.26 46.89
N VAL A 10 -0.04 -32.66 47.73
CA VAL A 10 0.79 -31.52 47.31
C VAL A 10 1.80 -31.95 46.24
N THR A 11 2.41 -33.13 46.44
CA THR A 11 3.34 -33.71 45.46
C THR A 11 2.66 -33.98 44.10
N LEU A 12 1.42 -34.51 44.13
CA LEU A 12 0.64 -34.74 42.93
C LEU A 12 0.27 -33.45 42.20
N ILE A 13 -0.17 -32.43 42.93
CA ILE A 13 -0.51 -31.10 42.37
C ILE A 13 0.72 -30.47 41.73
N VAL A 14 1.85 -30.45 42.40
CA VAL A 14 3.11 -29.89 41.87
C VAL A 14 3.58 -30.68 40.65
N GLY A 15 3.52 -32.01 40.70
CA GLY A 15 3.86 -32.86 39.54
C GLY A 15 2.97 -32.61 38.31
N THR A 16 1.66 -32.50 38.54
CA THR A 16 0.71 -32.16 37.45
C THR A 16 0.96 -30.77 36.88
N MET A 17 1.19 -29.78 37.74
CA MET A 17 1.49 -28.41 37.32
C MET A 17 2.81 -28.35 36.55
N LEU A 18 3.85 -29.03 36.97
CA LEU A 18 5.12 -29.13 36.25
C LEU A 18 4.95 -29.81 34.91
N PHE A 19 4.20 -30.91 34.83
CA PHE A 19 3.89 -31.59 33.60
C PHE A 19 3.14 -30.67 32.60
N VAL A 20 2.12 -29.94 33.07
CA VAL A 20 1.37 -28.96 32.25
C VAL A 20 2.29 -27.85 31.74
N LEU A 21 3.18 -27.32 32.60
CA LEU A 21 4.14 -26.28 32.21
C LEU A 21 5.14 -26.81 31.17
N VAL A 22 5.66 -28.02 31.33
CA VAL A 22 6.59 -28.64 30.38
C VAL A 22 5.86 -28.93 29.04
N ALA A 23 4.65 -29.47 29.10
CA ALA A 23 3.85 -29.71 27.89
C ALA A 23 3.50 -28.40 27.16
N ALA A 24 3.11 -27.36 27.91
CA ALA A 24 2.87 -26.04 27.36
C ALA A 24 4.14 -25.44 26.72
N TYR A 25 5.29 -25.54 27.43
CA TYR A 25 6.57 -25.09 26.88
C TYR A 25 6.93 -25.82 25.57
N GLN A 26 6.82 -27.15 25.54
CA GLN A 26 7.10 -27.94 24.32
C GLN A 26 6.16 -27.60 23.18
N ARG A 27 4.88 -27.32 23.48
CA ARG A 27 3.88 -26.93 22.48
C ARG A 27 4.13 -25.53 21.90
N LEU A 28 4.55 -24.58 22.75
CA LEU A 28 4.75 -23.18 22.37
C LEU A 28 6.13 -22.92 21.74
N ARG A 29 7.08 -23.83 21.95
CA ARG A 29 8.44 -23.71 21.40
C ARG A 29 8.40 -23.70 19.87
N PRO A 30 9.23 -22.87 19.21
CA PRO A 30 9.40 -22.86 17.76
C PRO A 30 9.72 -24.26 17.19
N LYS A 31 9.09 -24.59 16.06
CA LYS A 31 9.30 -25.86 15.33
C LYS A 31 9.82 -25.52 13.94
N PRO A 32 11.14 -25.53 13.71
CA PRO A 32 11.70 -25.23 12.41
C PRO A 32 11.22 -26.19 11.32
N LEU A 33 10.93 -25.64 10.13
CA LEU A 33 10.73 -26.41 8.91
C LEU A 33 12.08 -26.91 8.40
N GLN A 34 12.14 -28.17 7.97
CA GLN A 34 13.39 -28.79 7.55
C GLN A 34 13.96 -28.11 6.31
N GLY A 35 15.25 -27.87 6.34
CA GLY A 35 16.02 -27.32 5.21
C GLY A 35 15.90 -25.82 4.98
N ILE A 36 14.92 -25.13 5.58
CA ILE A 36 14.79 -23.66 5.45
C ILE A 36 15.66 -22.98 6.50
N PRO A 37 16.59 -22.07 6.13
CA PRO A 37 17.45 -21.36 7.07
C PRO A 37 16.66 -20.48 8.07
N TYR A 38 17.22 -20.32 9.28
CA TYR A 38 16.65 -19.53 10.37
C TYR A 38 17.68 -19.12 11.41
N ASN A 39 17.34 -18.19 12.27
CA ASN A 39 18.18 -17.80 13.41
C ASN A 39 18.25 -18.94 14.45
N GLN A 40 19.37 -19.66 14.54
CA GLN A 40 19.55 -20.83 15.40
C GLN A 40 19.21 -20.53 16.87
N GLY A 41 19.64 -19.37 17.38
CA GLY A 41 19.36 -18.93 18.74
C GLY A 41 17.87 -18.66 19.02
N ALA A 42 17.06 -18.38 18.02
CA ALA A 42 15.62 -18.16 18.15
C ALA A 42 14.84 -19.47 18.35
N ALA A 43 15.25 -20.55 17.69
CA ALA A 43 14.57 -21.84 17.78
C ALA A 43 14.61 -22.47 19.19
N SER A 44 15.56 -22.08 20.03
CA SER A 44 15.70 -22.52 21.42
C SER A 44 14.91 -21.69 22.42
N LYS A 45 14.35 -20.52 22.00
CA LYS A 45 13.66 -19.56 22.87
C LYS A 45 12.14 -19.63 22.65
N LEU A 46 11.35 -19.52 23.72
CA LEU A 46 9.89 -19.56 23.66
C LEU A 46 9.30 -18.45 22.76
N LEU A 47 9.89 -17.26 22.82
CA LEU A 47 9.45 -16.09 22.02
C LEU A 47 10.08 -16.05 20.63
N GLY A 48 10.89 -17.05 20.25
CA GLY A 48 11.50 -17.10 18.92
C GLY A 48 12.30 -15.85 18.57
N ASP A 49 11.97 -15.26 17.42
CA ASP A 49 12.59 -14.05 16.88
C ASP A 49 11.93 -12.74 17.39
N ILE A 50 10.83 -12.81 18.16
CA ILE A 50 10.09 -11.61 18.63
C ILE A 50 11.01 -10.59 19.32
N PRO A 51 11.93 -10.96 20.25
CA PRO A 51 12.77 -9.97 20.92
C PRO A 51 13.71 -9.23 19.94
N GLU A 52 14.30 -9.93 18.97
CA GLU A 52 15.15 -9.32 17.96
C GLU A 52 14.33 -8.40 17.03
N MET A 53 13.21 -8.91 16.52
CA MET A 53 12.27 -8.15 15.69
C MET A 53 11.84 -6.86 16.39
N MET A 54 11.39 -6.95 17.66
CA MET A 54 10.94 -5.79 18.41
C MET A 54 12.07 -4.79 18.67
N GLY A 55 13.28 -5.27 18.98
CA GLY A 55 14.46 -4.42 19.09
C GLY A 55 14.78 -3.66 17.79
N TYR A 56 14.60 -4.29 16.65
CA TYR A 56 14.74 -3.64 15.34
C TYR A 56 13.61 -2.65 15.08
N VAL A 57 12.36 -3.06 15.30
CA VAL A 57 11.15 -2.23 15.07
C VAL A 57 11.14 -0.98 15.95
N LEU A 58 11.52 -1.09 17.23
CA LEU A 58 11.57 0.06 18.13
C LEU A 58 12.55 1.13 17.67
N ARG A 59 13.68 0.73 17.06
CA ARG A 59 14.70 1.65 16.55
C ARG A 59 14.34 2.22 15.17
N THR A 60 13.76 1.40 14.29
CA THR A 60 13.66 1.75 12.87
C THR A 60 12.22 1.97 12.38
N LYS A 61 11.22 1.45 13.12
CA LYS A 61 9.82 1.38 12.69
C LYS A 61 9.62 0.62 11.36
N ARG A 62 10.46 -0.40 11.04
CA ARG A 62 10.53 -1.06 9.72
C ARG A 62 10.45 -2.59 9.82
N ILE A 63 9.31 -3.16 10.24
CA ILE A 63 9.15 -4.61 10.45
C ILE A 63 9.45 -5.42 9.17
N PHE A 64 9.01 -4.99 8.00
CA PHE A 64 9.21 -5.75 6.76
C PHE A 64 10.64 -5.67 6.24
N CYS A 65 11.37 -4.59 6.50
CA CYS A 65 12.80 -4.54 6.23
C CYS A 65 13.57 -5.53 7.12
N TRP A 66 13.12 -5.75 8.36
CA TRP A 66 13.70 -6.79 9.20
C TRP A 66 13.49 -8.18 8.59
N LEU A 67 12.27 -8.49 8.12
CA LEU A 67 12.01 -9.77 7.44
C LEU A 67 12.92 -9.98 6.23
N THR A 68 13.04 -8.98 5.35
CA THR A 68 13.93 -9.05 4.18
C THR A 68 15.39 -9.21 4.59
N SER A 69 15.85 -8.54 5.67
CA SER A 69 17.22 -8.65 6.14
C SER A 69 17.63 -10.06 6.58
N LEU A 70 16.66 -10.92 6.93
CA LEU A 70 16.93 -12.32 7.24
C LEU A 70 17.42 -13.08 6.00
N THR A 71 16.87 -12.80 4.81
CA THR A 71 17.32 -13.47 3.56
C THR A 71 18.75 -13.09 3.23
N THR A 72 19.12 -11.82 3.36
CA THR A 72 20.50 -11.35 3.18
C THR A 72 21.44 -11.92 4.23
N ARG A 73 21.01 -11.97 5.51
CA ARG A 73 21.80 -12.56 6.62
C ARG A 73 22.14 -14.03 6.39
N HIS A 74 21.17 -14.80 5.93
CA HIS A 74 21.32 -16.24 5.70
C HIS A 74 21.79 -16.58 4.28
N GLN A 75 22.02 -15.58 3.41
CA GLN A 75 22.41 -15.78 2.01
C GLN A 75 21.48 -16.78 1.30
N SER A 76 20.16 -16.67 1.55
CA SER A 76 19.16 -17.57 1.01
C SER A 76 17.90 -16.79 0.58
N PRO A 77 17.35 -17.06 -0.61
CA PRO A 77 16.12 -16.42 -1.09
C PRO A 77 14.88 -16.90 -0.32
N ILE A 78 15.02 -17.92 0.52
CA ILE A 78 13.98 -18.43 1.40
C ILE A 78 14.50 -18.58 2.83
N VAL A 79 13.80 -18.03 3.82
CA VAL A 79 14.13 -18.16 5.24
C VAL A 79 12.86 -18.31 6.05
N GLN A 80 12.99 -18.72 7.31
CA GLN A 80 11.85 -18.78 8.23
C GLN A 80 12.10 -17.96 9.50
N ALA A 81 11.02 -17.36 10.01
CA ALA A 81 11.03 -16.52 11.21
C ALA A 81 9.96 -16.98 12.21
N PHE A 82 10.31 -17.02 13.51
CA PHE A 82 9.43 -17.47 14.59
C PHE A 82 8.81 -16.26 15.31
N ILE A 83 7.67 -15.77 14.79
CA ILE A 83 7.03 -14.54 15.25
C ILE A 83 5.84 -14.79 16.18
N LYS A 84 5.35 -16.04 16.26
CA LYS A 84 4.15 -16.36 17.02
C LYS A 84 4.39 -17.69 17.78
N PRO A 85 4.47 -17.65 19.12
CA PRO A 85 4.66 -18.88 19.91
C PRO A 85 3.60 -19.92 19.62
N GLY A 86 4.03 -21.17 19.43
CA GLY A 86 3.14 -22.30 19.16
C GLY A 86 2.51 -22.35 17.75
N ALA A 87 2.79 -21.38 16.91
CA ALA A 87 2.36 -21.36 15.49
C ALA A 87 3.46 -21.89 14.57
N LEU A 88 3.08 -22.14 13.31
CA LEU A 88 4.04 -22.39 12.24
C LEU A 88 4.89 -21.13 12.00
N PRO A 89 6.16 -21.27 11.61
CA PRO A 89 7.00 -20.13 11.28
C PRO A 89 6.45 -19.38 10.06
N TRP A 90 6.75 -18.10 9.99
CA TRP A 90 6.58 -17.36 8.74
C TRP A 90 7.70 -17.73 7.78
N VAL A 91 7.35 -18.13 6.57
CA VAL A 91 8.30 -18.32 5.48
C VAL A 91 8.43 -16.99 4.73
N VAL A 92 9.65 -16.52 4.53
CA VAL A 92 9.97 -15.27 3.83
C VAL A 92 10.66 -15.64 2.53
N LEU A 93 10.16 -15.14 1.41
CA LEU A 93 10.62 -15.46 0.06
C LEU A 93 10.95 -14.17 -0.70
N THR A 94 12.16 -14.12 -1.28
CA THR A 94 12.61 -13.00 -2.13
C THR A 94 12.84 -13.40 -3.59
N ASP A 95 12.73 -14.69 -3.96
CA ASP A 95 12.83 -15.08 -5.37
C ASP A 95 11.61 -14.58 -6.18
N PRO A 96 11.84 -13.73 -7.22
CA PRO A 96 10.73 -13.15 -7.97
C PRO A 96 9.94 -14.16 -8.80
N PHE A 97 10.59 -15.16 -9.36
CA PHE A 97 9.95 -16.15 -10.25
C PHE A 97 9.09 -17.13 -9.47
N GLU A 98 9.58 -17.62 -8.33
CA GLU A 98 8.78 -18.45 -7.43
C GLU A 98 7.60 -17.65 -6.84
N SER A 99 7.81 -16.38 -6.48
CA SER A 99 6.75 -15.47 -6.03
C SER A 99 5.65 -15.31 -7.08
N GLN A 100 6.03 -15.11 -8.35
CA GLN A 100 5.07 -15.01 -9.45
C GLN A 100 4.31 -16.32 -9.68
N ASP A 101 4.98 -17.47 -9.58
CA ASP A 101 4.35 -18.77 -9.72
C ASP A 101 3.28 -19.00 -8.64
N ILE A 102 3.62 -18.74 -7.39
CA ILE A 102 2.68 -18.80 -6.27
C ILE A 102 1.45 -17.90 -6.52
N LEU A 103 1.65 -16.67 -6.99
CA LEU A 103 0.57 -15.69 -7.14
C LEU A 103 -0.30 -15.90 -8.38
N LEU A 104 0.25 -16.42 -9.47
CA LEU A 104 -0.42 -16.53 -10.76
C LEU A 104 -0.94 -17.92 -11.07
N ARG A 105 -0.20 -18.98 -10.70
CA ARG A 105 -0.46 -20.35 -11.15
C ARG A 105 -0.85 -21.30 -10.03
N ARG A 106 -0.33 -21.08 -8.80
CA ARG A 106 -0.57 -21.98 -7.66
C ARG A 106 -1.68 -21.49 -6.73
N THR A 107 -2.72 -20.88 -7.30
CA THR A 107 -3.86 -20.29 -6.54
C THR A 107 -4.75 -21.32 -5.86
N ARG A 108 -4.62 -22.61 -6.19
CA ARG A 108 -5.28 -23.72 -5.48
C ARG A 108 -4.51 -24.15 -4.23
N GLU A 109 -3.21 -23.92 -4.21
CA GLU A 109 -2.31 -24.24 -3.09
C GLU A 109 -2.16 -23.09 -2.12
N PHE A 110 -2.28 -21.84 -2.60
CA PHE A 110 -2.07 -20.62 -1.83
C PHE A 110 -3.23 -19.65 -2.00
N ASP A 111 -3.75 -19.12 -0.89
CA ASP A 111 -4.78 -18.08 -0.90
C ASP A 111 -4.52 -17.03 0.20
N ARG A 112 -5.51 -16.23 0.48
CA ARG A 112 -5.43 -15.15 1.47
C ARG A 112 -5.01 -15.70 2.84
N SER A 113 -3.99 -15.08 3.42
CA SER A 113 -3.58 -15.32 4.80
C SER A 113 -4.53 -14.63 5.78
N GLY A 114 -4.79 -15.27 6.91
CA GLY A 114 -5.48 -14.67 8.06
C GLY A 114 -4.79 -13.45 8.65
N PHE A 115 -3.52 -13.22 8.31
CA PHE A 115 -2.74 -12.07 8.74
C PHE A 115 -3.45 -10.72 8.47
N PHE A 116 -4.10 -10.56 7.31
CA PHE A 116 -4.86 -9.34 7.03
C PHE A 116 -6.04 -9.13 7.99
N GLY A 117 -6.77 -10.18 8.32
CA GLY A 117 -7.85 -10.11 9.31
C GLY A 117 -7.33 -9.74 10.71
N GLU A 118 -6.13 -10.22 11.08
CA GLU A 118 -5.48 -9.82 12.34
C GLU A 118 -5.15 -8.33 12.38
N LEU A 119 -4.81 -7.72 11.23
CA LEU A 119 -4.46 -6.29 11.15
C LEU A 119 -5.69 -5.37 11.11
N ILE A 120 -6.64 -5.64 10.23
CA ILE A 120 -7.71 -4.70 9.90
C ILE A 120 -9.10 -5.12 10.40
N GLY A 121 -9.29 -6.40 10.75
CA GLY A 121 -10.60 -6.93 11.15
C GLY A 121 -11.25 -6.21 12.34
N GLY A 122 -10.44 -5.52 13.15
CA GLY A 122 -10.94 -4.70 14.26
C GLY A 122 -11.71 -3.45 13.82
N ILE A 123 -11.40 -2.87 12.68
CA ILE A 123 -12.02 -1.64 12.16
C ILE A 123 -12.81 -1.87 10.87
N LEU A 124 -12.54 -2.96 10.16
CA LEU A 124 -13.13 -3.35 8.88
C LEU A 124 -13.57 -4.84 8.90
N PRO A 125 -14.47 -5.26 9.81
CA PRO A 125 -14.77 -6.68 10.03
C PRO A 125 -15.34 -7.42 8.79
N GLU A 126 -16.05 -6.74 7.90
CA GLU A 126 -16.71 -7.32 6.72
C GLU A 126 -16.03 -6.94 5.38
N GLN A 127 -14.86 -6.31 5.41
CA GLN A 127 -14.16 -5.94 4.19
C GLN A 127 -13.60 -7.19 3.48
N HIS A 128 -13.90 -7.32 2.19
CA HIS A 128 -13.69 -8.56 1.42
C HIS A 128 -12.25 -9.08 1.39
N ILE A 129 -11.25 -8.22 1.48
CA ILE A 129 -9.84 -8.63 1.30
C ILE A 129 -9.35 -9.63 2.36
N GLN A 130 -10.04 -9.74 3.52
CA GLN A 130 -9.65 -10.63 4.62
C GLN A 130 -9.99 -12.10 4.36
N PHE A 131 -11.00 -12.35 3.53
CA PHE A 131 -11.58 -13.68 3.37
C PHE A 131 -10.93 -14.47 2.24
N LEU A 132 -11.04 -15.79 2.31
CA LEU A 132 -10.56 -16.69 1.25
C LEU A 132 -11.33 -16.46 -0.06
N SER A 133 -10.70 -16.73 -1.19
CA SER A 133 -11.29 -16.54 -2.52
C SER A 133 -12.57 -17.35 -2.75
N ALA A 134 -12.74 -18.48 -2.05
CA ALA A 134 -13.94 -19.30 -2.11
C ALA A 134 -15.09 -18.80 -1.23
N ASP A 135 -14.81 -17.92 -0.24
CA ASP A 135 -15.79 -17.41 0.73
C ASP A 135 -16.75 -16.41 0.05
N GLU A 136 -18.05 -16.50 0.38
CA GLU A 136 -19.05 -15.57 -0.12
C GLU A 136 -18.82 -14.13 0.37
N ARG A 137 -18.22 -13.96 1.54
CA ARG A 137 -17.81 -12.63 2.08
C ARG A 137 -16.68 -11.99 1.26
N PHE A 138 -15.96 -12.77 0.45
CA PHE A 138 -15.06 -12.23 -0.56
C PHE A 138 -15.81 -11.95 -1.86
N LYS A 139 -16.59 -12.93 -2.37
CA LYS A 139 -17.19 -12.86 -3.70
C LYS A 139 -18.26 -11.80 -3.82
N ASN A 140 -19.20 -11.76 -2.85
CA ASN A 140 -20.37 -10.88 -2.95
C ASN A 140 -19.99 -9.38 -2.90
N PRO A 141 -19.23 -8.87 -1.91
CA PRO A 141 -18.78 -7.49 -1.93
C PRO A 141 -17.89 -7.19 -3.15
N ARG A 142 -17.00 -8.11 -3.52
CA ARG A 142 -16.13 -7.93 -4.69
C ARG A 142 -16.95 -7.78 -5.98
N ASN A 143 -17.98 -8.59 -6.17
CA ASN A 143 -18.87 -8.49 -7.33
C ASN A 143 -19.66 -7.18 -7.33
N LEU A 144 -20.06 -6.70 -6.15
CA LEU A 144 -20.80 -5.45 -6.00
C LEU A 144 -19.97 -4.23 -6.44
N ILE A 145 -18.67 -4.21 -6.13
CA ILE A 145 -17.77 -3.08 -6.37
C ILE A 145 -16.92 -3.19 -7.64
N ASN A 146 -16.85 -4.35 -8.32
CA ASN A 146 -15.86 -4.60 -9.37
C ASN A 146 -15.93 -3.61 -10.55
N HIS A 147 -17.12 -3.09 -10.88
CA HIS A 147 -17.34 -2.13 -11.94
C HIS A 147 -16.67 -0.76 -11.69
N LEU A 148 -16.36 -0.42 -10.43
CA LEU A 148 -15.64 0.81 -10.07
C LEU A 148 -14.21 0.85 -10.65
N MET A 149 -13.64 -0.32 -10.98
CA MET A 149 -12.33 -0.42 -11.63
C MET A 149 -12.43 -0.61 -13.15
N ALA A 150 -13.64 -0.51 -13.73
CA ALA A 150 -13.79 -0.49 -15.17
C ALA A 150 -13.21 0.80 -15.78
N PRO A 151 -12.59 0.73 -16.96
CA PRO A 151 -12.03 1.92 -17.63
C PRO A 151 -13.03 3.06 -17.77
N THR A 152 -14.29 2.75 -18.07
CA THR A 152 -15.37 3.74 -18.21
C THR A 152 -15.65 4.50 -16.92
N PHE A 153 -15.68 3.82 -15.75
CA PHE A 153 -15.89 4.47 -14.46
C PHE A 153 -14.69 5.33 -14.10
N ILE A 154 -13.48 4.78 -14.22
CA ILE A 154 -12.25 5.53 -13.90
C ILE A 154 -12.16 6.79 -14.77
N THR A 155 -12.39 6.68 -16.08
CA THR A 155 -12.29 7.80 -17.02
C THR A 155 -13.37 8.87 -16.79
N LYS A 156 -14.62 8.45 -16.51
CA LYS A 156 -15.76 9.38 -16.46
C LYS A 156 -16.03 9.95 -15.07
N VAL A 157 -15.68 9.21 -14.02
CA VAL A 157 -15.99 9.57 -12.63
C VAL A 157 -14.75 9.91 -11.83
N SER A 158 -13.77 8.97 -11.76
CA SER A 158 -12.64 9.18 -10.86
C SER A 158 -11.59 10.14 -11.41
N ALA A 159 -11.24 10.07 -12.70
CA ALA A 159 -10.17 10.90 -13.27
C ALA A 159 -10.46 12.42 -13.23
N PRO A 160 -11.70 12.91 -13.49
CA PRO A 160 -12.03 14.32 -13.32
C PRO A 160 -11.81 14.81 -11.88
N GLU A 161 -12.19 14.01 -10.87
CA GLU A 161 -12.05 14.37 -9.47
C GLU A 161 -10.58 14.36 -9.02
N VAL A 162 -9.81 13.36 -9.46
CA VAL A 162 -8.35 13.30 -9.25
C VAL A 162 -7.67 14.52 -9.88
N TYR A 163 -8.04 14.87 -11.11
CA TYR A 163 -7.50 16.02 -11.81
C TYR A 163 -7.80 17.33 -11.04
N LYS A 164 -9.06 17.51 -10.60
CA LYS A 164 -9.48 18.67 -9.82
C LYS A 164 -8.67 18.80 -8.52
N SER A 165 -8.57 17.73 -7.74
CA SER A 165 -7.77 17.71 -6.50
C SER A 165 -6.30 18.00 -6.77
N THR A 166 -5.74 17.46 -7.86
CA THR A 166 -4.34 17.71 -8.25
C THR A 166 -4.12 19.17 -8.66
N CYS A 167 -5.06 19.78 -9.40
CA CYS A 167 -4.99 21.21 -9.71
C CYS A 167 -5.04 22.08 -8.45
N THR A 168 -5.81 21.71 -7.44
CA THR A 168 -5.81 22.43 -6.15
C THR A 168 -4.48 22.26 -5.43
N LEU A 169 -3.90 21.05 -5.43
CA LEU A 169 -2.55 20.81 -4.89
C LEU A 169 -1.49 21.67 -5.58
N THR A 170 -1.53 21.76 -6.92
CA THR A 170 -0.55 22.59 -7.65
C THR A 170 -0.69 24.08 -7.31
N LYS A 171 -1.91 24.58 -7.08
CA LYS A 171 -2.12 25.96 -6.59
C LYS A 171 -1.55 26.19 -5.18
N VAL A 172 -1.68 25.19 -4.28
CA VAL A 172 -1.02 25.25 -2.95
C VAL A 172 0.48 25.38 -3.13
N TRP A 173 1.08 24.60 -4.03
CA TRP A 173 2.51 24.63 -4.26
C TRP A 173 2.98 25.89 -5.02
N GLU A 174 2.17 26.45 -5.91
CA GLU A 174 2.42 27.78 -6.53
C GLU A 174 2.47 28.87 -5.46
N ALA A 175 1.48 28.90 -4.55
CA ALA A 175 1.43 29.87 -3.46
C ALA A 175 2.62 29.72 -2.51
N LYS A 176 2.95 28.48 -2.11
CA LYS A 176 4.12 28.18 -1.27
C LYS A 176 5.43 28.55 -1.96
N CYS A 177 5.58 28.24 -3.25
CA CYS A 177 6.76 28.57 -4.04
C CYS A 177 7.00 30.09 -4.08
N ALA A 178 5.94 30.89 -4.26
CA ALA A 178 6.02 32.33 -4.28
C ALA A 178 6.46 32.92 -2.92
N GLN A 179 5.99 32.34 -1.81
CA GLN A 179 6.29 32.82 -0.46
C GLN A 179 7.60 32.26 0.12
N ALA A 180 8.02 31.07 -0.32
CA ALA A 180 9.20 30.37 0.24
C ALA A 180 10.55 31.01 -0.12
N GLN A 181 10.61 31.98 -1.04
CA GLN A 181 11.84 32.67 -1.43
C GLN A 181 13.00 31.74 -1.79
N GLY A 182 12.67 30.60 -2.41
CA GLY A 182 13.65 29.59 -2.79
C GLY A 182 14.11 28.65 -1.66
N GLN A 183 13.52 28.73 -0.48
CA GLN A 183 13.76 27.81 0.62
C GLN A 183 12.91 26.54 0.51
N PRO A 184 13.36 25.39 1.07
CA PRO A 184 12.56 24.16 1.09
C PRO A 184 11.40 24.26 2.07
N PHE A 185 10.29 23.58 1.74
CA PHE A 185 9.12 23.42 2.61
C PHE A 185 8.61 21.98 2.60
N SER A 186 7.95 21.57 3.67
CA SER A 186 7.34 20.25 3.77
C SER A 186 6.14 20.11 2.82
N ALA A 187 6.11 19.01 2.03
CA ALA A 187 5.02 18.66 1.13
C ALA A 187 4.18 17.49 1.66
N HIS A 188 4.54 16.89 2.79
CA HIS A 188 3.94 15.64 3.29
C HIS A 188 2.43 15.76 3.47
N HIS A 189 1.96 16.76 4.21
CA HIS A 189 0.53 16.98 4.43
C HIS A 189 -0.20 17.41 3.16
N ASP A 190 0.41 18.24 2.32
CA ASP A 190 -0.21 18.67 1.06
C ASP A 190 -0.53 17.47 0.16
N ILE A 191 0.41 16.52 0.05
CA ILE A 191 0.25 15.28 -0.73
C ILE A 191 -0.83 14.39 -0.10
N THR A 192 -0.80 14.20 1.22
CA THR A 192 -1.77 13.38 1.95
C THR A 192 -3.19 13.95 1.80
N TYR A 193 -3.33 15.26 1.91
CA TYR A 193 -4.63 15.93 1.80
C TYR A 193 -5.21 15.87 0.39
N ALA A 194 -4.38 16.07 -0.63
CA ALA A 194 -4.83 15.92 -2.02
C ALA A 194 -5.22 14.47 -2.36
N ALA A 195 -4.53 13.47 -1.80
CA ALA A 195 -4.90 12.07 -1.97
C ALA A 195 -6.23 11.74 -1.25
N LEU A 196 -6.45 12.28 -0.05
CA LEU A 196 -7.72 12.16 0.67
C LEU A 196 -8.87 12.79 -0.13
N ASP A 197 -8.70 14.03 -0.59
CA ASP A 197 -9.72 14.70 -1.41
C ASP A 197 -10.07 13.89 -2.66
N SER A 198 -9.06 13.37 -3.36
CA SER A 198 -9.25 12.57 -4.57
C SER A 198 -10.10 11.32 -4.32
N ILE A 199 -9.83 10.59 -3.23
CA ILE A 199 -10.57 9.36 -2.93
C ILE A 199 -11.97 9.67 -2.37
N PHE A 200 -12.14 10.73 -1.55
CA PHE A 200 -13.44 11.16 -1.05
C PHE A 200 -14.34 11.65 -2.20
N ALA A 201 -13.81 12.49 -3.09
CA ALA A 201 -14.55 13.00 -4.25
C ALA A 201 -15.00 11.86 -5.16
N SER A 202 -14.12 10.91 -5.47
CA SER A 202 -14.46 9.74 -6.28
C SER A 202 -15.46 8.81 -5.59
N SER A 203 -15.43 8.71 -4.25
CA SER A 203 -16.27 7.80 -3.48
C SER A 203 -17.66 8.36 -3.19
N PHE A 204 -17.75 9.64 -2.81
CA PHE A 204 -18.99 10.25 -2.29
C PHE A 204 -19.40 11.53 -3.02
N GLY A 205 -18.49 12.12 -3.81
CA GLY A 205 -18.57 13.51 -4.21
C GLY A 205 -18.03 14.41 -3.08
N LEU A 206 -17.33 15.47 -3.43
CA LEU A 206 -16.75 16.41 -2.48
C LEU A 206 -16.93 17.83 -3.00
N SER A 207 -17.59 18.67 -2.21
CA SER A 207 -17.67 20.09 -2.51
C SER A 207 -16.34 20.79 -2.21
N GLU A 208 -16.11 21.94 -2.84
CA GLU A 208 -14.89 22.71 -2.62
C GLU A 208 -14.73 23.16 -1.15
N SER A 209 -15.83 23.53 -0.50
CA SER A 209 -15.85 23.90 0.93
C SER A 209 -15.52 22.73 1.87
N GLN A 210 -15.66 21.49 1.41
CA GLN A 210 -15.31 20.28 2.16
C GLN A 210 -13.91 19.78 1.88
N SER A 211 -13.27 20.26 0.80
CA SER A 211 -11.92 19.87 0.41
C SER A 211 -10.88 20.37 1.43
N ILE A 212 -10.13 19.44 1.99
CA ILE A 212 -9.04 19.76 2.92
C ILE A 212 -7.89 20.49 2.21
N THR A 213 -7.63 20.17 0.93
CA THR A 213 -6.60 20.83 0.12
C THR A 213 -7.00 22.28 -0.20
N SER A 214 -8.30 22.56 -0.41
CA SER A 214 -8.80 23.92 -0.60
C SER A 214 -8.66 24.74 0.69
N GLN A 215 -8.98 24.17 1.85
CA GLN A 215 -8.76 24.82 3.15
C GLN A 215 -7.27 25.09 3.42
N ARG A 216 -6.40 24.16 2.96
CA ARG A 216 -4.94 24.36 3.01
C ARG A 216 -4.49 25.52 2.13
N LEU A 217 -5.05 25.64 0.92
CA LEU A 217 -4.78 26.75 0.02
C LEU A 217 -5.16 28.10 0.67
N GLU A 218 -6.36 28.19 1.22
CA GLU A 218 -6.82 29.39 1.93
C GLU A 218 -5.89 29.77 3.10
N ALA A 219 -5.46 28.78 3.88
CA ALA A 219 -4.52 29.01 4.98
C ALA A 219 -3.18 29.58 4.47
N VAL A 220 -2.63 29.00 3.39
CA VAL A 220 -1.36 29.45 2.79
C VAL A 220 -1.49 30.85 2.20
N LEU A 221 -2.66 31.21 1.63
CA LEU A 221 -2.86 32.53 1.02
C LEU A 221 -3.09 33.67 2.02
N HIS A 222 -3.66 33.37 3.19
CA HIS A 222 -4.13 34.39 4.15
C HIS A 222 -3.34 34.43 5.47
N MET A 223 -2.44 33.50 5.70
CA MET A 223 -1.62 33.45 6.92
C MET A 223 -0.14 33.48 6.55
N ASP A 224 0.64 34.27 7.26
CA ASP A 224 2.08 34.36 7.04
C ASP A 224 2.78 33.04 7.42
N PRO A 225 3.71 32.55 6.59
CA PRO A 225 4.54 31.40 6.93
C PRO A 225 5.59 31.78 7.98
N GLU A 226 6.00 30.80 8.77
CA GLU A 226 7.14 30.94 9.67
C GLU A 226 8.44 30.68 8.91
N MET A 227 9.26 31.71 8.79
CA MET A 227 10.57 31.63 8.13
C MET A 227 11.63 31.25 9.17
N THR A 228 12.31 30.12 8.93
CA THR A 228 13.50 29.74 9.71
C THR A 228 14.75 29.89 8.84
N ASP A 229 15.94 29.80 9.44
CA ASP A 229 17.22 29.89 8.69
C ASP A 229 17.36 28.85 7.57
N HIS A 230 16.52 27.84 7.54
CA HIS A 230 16.75 26.64 6.72
C HIS A 230 15.53 26.12 5.97
N GLN A 231 14.33 26.47 6.38
CA GLN A 231 13.07 26.00 5.80
C GLN A 231 11.94 27.01 6.06
N VAL A 232 10.85 26.82 5.33
CA VAL A 232 9.62 27.59 5.54
C VAL A 232 8.54 26.64 6.06
N GLU A 233 7.93 27.02 7.17
CA GLU A 233 6.79 26.31 7.76
C GLU A 233 5.50 27.05 7.43
N PHE A 234 4.59 26.37 6.77
CA PHE A 234 3.30 26.90 6.35
C PHE A 234 2.18 26.45 7.30
N PRO A 235 1.20 27.33 7.58
CA PRO A 235 0.06 26.98 8.44
C PRO A 235 -0.72 25.81 7.87
N GLU A 236 -1.17 24.90 8.76
CA GLU A 236 -1.84 23.64 8.36
C GLU A 236 -3.27 23.83 7.84
N GLY A 237 -3.98 24.86 8.28
CA GLY A 237 -5.40 25.04 8.03
C GLY A 237 -6.27 24.11 8.90
N THR A 238 -7.56 24.11 8.66
CA THR A 238 -8.52 23.31 9.41
C THR A 238 -8.71 21.94 8.75
N VAL A 239 -8.57 20.87 9.54
CA VAL A 239 -8.83 19.50 9.08
C VAL A 239 -10.27 19.11 9.47
N PRO A 240 -11.17 18.85 8.49
CA PRO A 240 -12.53 18.39 8.80
C PRO A 240 -12.54 17.09 9.62
N GLU A 241 -13.51 16.95 10.53
CA GLU A 241 -13.57 15.83 11.50
C GLU A 241 -13.49 14.44 10.85
N VAL A 242 -14.13 14.26 9.69
CA VAL A 242 -14.12 12.95 9.00
C VAL A 242 -12.72 12.61 8.48
N PHE A 243 -11.96 13.56 7.96
CA PHE A 243 -10.59 13.33 7.51
C PHE A 243 -9.67 13.02 8.69
N ALA A 244 -9.81 13.78 9.80
CA ALA A 244 -9.08 13.48 11.03
C ALA A 244 -9.41 12.09 11.58
N ALA A 245 -10.67 11.64 11.50
CA ALA A 245 -11.09 10.31 11.90
C ALA A 245 -10.47 9.22 11.01
N VAL A 246 -10.45 9.42 9.68
CA VAL A 246 -9.81 8.46 8.75
C VAL A 246 -8.32 8.33 9.04
N LEU A 247 -7.61 9.45 9.20
CA LEU A 247 -6.17 9.45 9.54
C LEU A 247 -5.92 8.75 10.88
N THR A 248 -6.73 9.03 11.91
CA THR A 248 -6.65 8.37 13.23
C THR A 248 -6.81 6.86 13.12
N LEU A 249 -7.80 6.39 12.36
CA LEU A 249 -8.06 4.96 12.18
C LEU A 249 -6.99 4.28 11.33
N THR A 250 -6.49 4.93 10.28
CA THR A 250 -5.36 4.43 9.48
C THR A 250 -4.10 4.26 10.34
N ASN A 251 -3.79 5.24 11.18
CA ASN A 251 -2.66 5.16 12.11
C ASN A 251 -2.82 4.03 13.14
N SER A 252 -4.03 3.72 13.59
CA SER A 252 -4.29 2.59 14.51
C SER A 252 -3.97 1.23 13.88
N VAL A 253 -4.08 1.10 12.55
CA VAL A 253 -3.61 -0.11 11.83
C VAL A 253 -2.10 -0.23 11.90
N THR A 254 -1.37 0.89 11.83
CA THR A 254 0.09 0.91 11.99
C THR A 254 0.50 0.34 13.35
N ASP A 255 -0.14 0.79 14.43
CA ASP A 255 0.16 0.31 15.79
C ASP A 255 -0.13 -1.21 15.90
N THR A 256 -1.20 -1.67 15.27
CA THR A 256 -1.54 -3.09 15.20
C THR A 256 -0.49 -3.88 14.41
N GLN A 257 -0.03 -3.35 13.28
CA GLN A 257 0.95 -3.99 12.39
C GLN A 257 2.34 -4.12 13.03
N LEU A 258 2.75 -3.15 13.82
CA LEU A 258 4.05 -3.15 14.51
C LEU A 258 4.04 -3.97 15.81
N SER A 259 2.89 -4.48 16.22
CA SER A 259 2.72 -5.27 17.45
C SER A 259 3.00 -6.75 17.23
N PRO A 260 3.64 -7.44 18.19
CA PRO A 260 3.76 -8.90 18.18
C PRO A 260 2.44 -9.63 18.49
N ALA A 261 1.41 -8.90 18.93
CA ALA A 261 0.08 -9.42 19.27
C ALA A 261 -1.03 -8.56 18.60
N PRO A 262 -1.15 -8.55 17.26
CA PRO A 262 -1.98 -7.61 16.52
C PRO A 262 -3.46 -7.65 16.95
N VAL A 263 -4.05 -8.83 17.18
CA VAL A 263 -5.44 -8.97 17.60
C VAL A 263 -5.71 -8.32 18.96
N LEU A 264 -4.82 -8.56 19.94
CA LEU A 264 -4.93 -7.96 21.28
C LEU A 264 -4.75 -6.44 21.20
N THR A 265 -3.75 -5.99 20.46
CA THR A 265 -3.47 -4.55 20.26
C THR A 265 -4.68 -3.86 19.63
N SER A 266 -5.24 -4.41 18.56
CA SER A 266 -6.45 -3.88 17.91
C SER A 266 -7.63 -3.83 18.88
N TRP A 267 -7.81 -4.86 19.73
CA TRP A 267 -8.87 -4.87 20.74
C TRP A 267 -8.68 -3.76 21.78
N VAL A 268 -7.45 -3.58 22.30
CA VAL A 268 -7.12 -2.51 23.26
C VAL A 268 -7.35 -1.14 22.66
N LEU A 269 -6.79 -0.89 21.46
CA LEU A 269 -6.92 0.40 20.76
C LEU A 269 -8.38 0.81 20.59
N ARG A 270 -9.27 -0.13 20.26
CA ARG A 270 -10.71 0.14 20.11
C ARG A 270 -11.41 0.49 21.43
N GLN A 271 -10.80 0.30 22.60
CA GLN A 271 -11.33 0.77 23.86
C GLN A 271 -11.02 2.25 24.11
N LEU A 272 -10.02 2.81 23.43
CA LEU A 272 -9.59 4.19 23.63
C LEU A 272 -10.65 5.19 23.15
N PRO A 273 -10.95 6.25 23.94
CA PRO A 273 -12.02 7.20 23.63
C PRO A 273 -11.87 7.86 22.26
N HIS A 274 -10.67 8.26 21.86
CA HIS A 274 -10.42 8.90 20.57
C HIS A 274 -10.64 7.95 19.38
N ILE A 275 -10.30 6.65 19.52
CA ILE A 275 -10.57 5.64 18.48
C ILE A 275 -12.08 5.37 18.39
N LYS A 276 -12.79 5.24 19.53
CA LYS A 276 -14.26 5.12 19.54
C LYS A 276 -14.93 6.33 18.88
N LYS A 277 -14.46 7.53 19.18
CA LYS A 277 -14.94 8.76 18.53
C LYS A 277 -14.70 8.73 17.02
N ALA A 278 -13.50 8.35 16.57
CA ALA A 278 -13.17 8.26 15.14
C ALA A 278 -14.04 7.22 14.41
N ILE A 279 -14.29 6.05 15.01
CA ILE A 279 -15.21 5.03 14.45
C ILE A 279 -16.62 5.61 14.31
N ALA A 280 -17.13 6.29 15.35
CA ALA A 280 -18.47 6.87 15.32
C ALA A 280 -18.62 7.97 14.24
N ILE A 281 -17.63 8.85 14.10
CA ILE A 281 -17.59 9.89 13.04
C ILE A 281 -17.60 9.25 11.66
N LYS A 282 -16.74 8.28 11.43
CA LYS A 282 -16.66 7.54 10.17
C LYS A 282 -17.97 6.84 9.82
N ASP A 283 -18.55 6.09 10.76
CA ASP A 283 -19.78 5.34 10.53
C ASP A 283 -20.97 6.29 10.31
N LYS A 284 -21.02 7.41 11.05
CA LYS A 284 -22.03 8.46 10.83
C LYS A 284 -21.89 9.08 9.44
N TYR A 285 -20.69 9.46 9.04
CA TYR A 285 -20.44 10.07 7.72
C TYR A 285 -20.93 9.14 6.59
N ILE A 286 -20.49 7.88 6.58
CA ILE A 286 -20.89 6.92 5.54
C ILE A 286 -22.40 6.72 5.55
N ARG A 287 -23.03 6.61 6.74
CA ARG A 287 -24.47 6.48 6.88
C ARG A 287 -25.22 7.68 6.31
N ASP A 288 -24.75 8.89 6.58
CA ASP A 288 -25.36 10.13 6.07
C ASP A 288 -25.27 10.17 4.53
N GLN A 289 -24.13 9.75 3.93
CA GLN A 289 -23.98 9.63 2.48
C GLN A 289 -24.92 8.57 1.88
N VAL A 290 -25.06 7.42 2.53
CA VAL A 290 -26.03 6.37 2.13
C VAL A 290 -27.46 6.90 2.21
N ASN A 291 -27.85 7.56 3.31
CA ASN A 291 -29.19 8.13 3.47
C ASN A 291 -29.54 9.13 2.37
N GLN A 292 -28.58 10.01 2.02
CA GLN A 292 -28.77 10.97 0.93
C GLN A 292 -28.93 10.25 -0.41
N SER A 293 -28.10 9.26 -0.69
CA SER A 293 -28.15 8.48 -1.93
C SER A 293 -29.46 7.66 -2.04
N VAL A 294 -29.93 7.07 -0.95
CA VAL A 294 -31.21 6.30 -0.93
C VAL A 294 -32.40 7.20 -1.26
N ARG A 295 -32.46 8.42 -0.71
CA ARG A 295 -33.50 9.39 -1.08
C ARG A 295 -33.49 9.71 -2.59
N LEU A 296 -32.30 9.88 -3.18
CA LEU A 296 -32.19 10.09 -4.62
C LEU A 296 -32.64 8.88 -5.45
N ILE A 297 -32.44 7.65 -4.92
CA ILE A 297 -32.93 6.41 -5.55
C ILE A 297 -34.47 6.38 -5.51
N GLU A 298 -35.07 6.69 -4.36
CA GLU A 298 -36.53 6.70 -4.14
C GLU A 298 -37.20 7.76 -5.01
N ASP A 299 -36.60 8.94 -5.14
CA ASP A 299 -37.07 10.03 -5.98
C ASP A 299 -36.86 9.75 -7.50
N GLY A 300 -36.15 8.68 -7.86
CA GLY A 300 -35.78 8.40 -9.26
C GLY A 300 -34.78 9.39 -9.88
N LYS A 301 -34.07 10.16 -9.05
CA LYS A 301 -33.13 11.23 -9.47
C LYS A 301 -31.66 10.83 -9.35
N ILE A 302 -31.37 9.60 -8.91
CA ILE A 302 -29.98 9.17 -8.73
C ILE A 302 -29.29 8.96 -10.06
N GLU A 303 -28.12 9.53 -10.20
CA GLU A 303 -27.20 9.25 -11.28
C GLU A 303 -25.85 8.75 -10.71
N PRO A 304 -25.06 7.96 -11.45
CA PRO A 304 -23.82 7.37 -10.93
C PRO A 304 -22.64 8.37 -10.94
N TRP A 305 -22.81 9.52 -10.26
CA TRP A 305 -21.80 10.57 -10.14
C TRP A 305 -20.57 10.18 -9.34
N ASN A 306 -20.69 9.20 -8.47
CA ASN A 306 -19.63 8.73 -7.58
C ASN A 306 -19.73 7.22 -7.36
N ALA A 307 -18.76 6.66 -6.63
CA ALA A 307 -18.72 5.22 -6.40
C ALA A 307 -19.89 4.73 -5.55
N LEU A 308 -20.32 5.49 -4.53
CA LEU A 308 -21.44 5.09 -3.67
C LEU A 308 -22.74 4.98 -4.48
N HIS A 309 -23.08 5.98 -5.27
CA HIS A 309 -24.26 5.94 -6.15
C HIS A 309 -24.25 4.70 -7.04
N SER A 310 -23.11 4.42 -7.69
CA SER A 310 -22.96 3.26 -8.57
C SER A 310 -23.13 1.92 -7.84
N VAL A 311 -22.62 1.82 -6.60
CA VAL A 311 -22.73 0.61 -5.77
C VAL A 311 -24.17 0.41 -5.28
N LEU A 312 -24.85 1.46 -4.83
CA LEU A 312 -26.23 1.34 -4.36
C LEU A 312 -27.22 1.03 -5.51
N LEU A 313 -27.03 1.61 -6.69
CA LEU A 313 -27.77 1.23 -7.89
C LEU A 313 -27.56 -0.25 -8.23
N ARG A 314 -26.34 -0.72 -8.18
CA ARG A 314 -26.03 -2.13 -8.43
C ARG A 314 -26.61 -3.07 -7.37
N GLU A 315 -26.63 -2.68 -6.09
CA GLU A 315 -27.33 -3.45 -5.05
C GLU A 315 -28.83 -3.54 -5.34
N LYS A 316 -29.45 -2.45 -5.79
CA LYS A 316 -30.86 -2.45 -6.23
C LYS A 316 -31.11 -3.45 -7.35
N ASP A 317 -30.25 -3.44 -8.38
CA ASP A 317 -30.38 -4.34 -9.54
C ASP A 317 -30.15 -5.81 -9.16
N VAL A 318 -29.17 -6.10 -8.31
CA VAL A 318 -28.89 -7.45 -7.81
C VAL A 318 -30.06 -7.95 -6.95
N ALA A 319 -30.55 -7.10 -6.05
CA ALA A 319 -31.70 -7.44 -5.19
C ALA A 319 -32.96 -7.76 -6.00
N ALA A 320 -33.23 -6.98 -7.05
CA ALA A 320 -34.35 -7.22 -7.95
C ALA A 320 -34.23 -8.57 -8.70
N LYS A 321 -33.02 -8.91 -9.16
CA LYS A 321 -32.76 -10.22 -9.81
C LYS A 321 -32.92 -11.38 -8.85
N ASP A 322 -32.54 -11.19 -7.60
CA ASP A 322 -32.63 -12.22 -6.54
C ASP A 322 -34.03 -12.29 -5.90
N GLY A 323 -34.99 -11.45 -6.32
CA GLY A 323 -36.34 -11.38 -5.76
C GLY A 323 -36.40 -10.92 -4.29
N ARG A 324 -35.42 -10.16 -3.84
CA ARG A 324 -35.30 -9.63 -2.46
C ARG A 324 -35.35 -8.09 -2.45
N GLN A 325 -35.58 -7.53 -1.28
CA GLN A 325 -35.42 -6.08 -1.07
C GLN A 325 -33.92 -5.72 -1.06
N PRO A 326 -33.52 -4.55 -1.60
CA PRO A 326 -32.15 -4.07 -1.53
C PRO A 326 -31.79 -3.72 -0.07
N ASP A 327 -30.57 -4.09 0.33
CA ASP A 327 -30.03 -3.74 1.64
C ASP A 327 -28.84 -2.79 1.48
N TYR A 328 -29.13 -1.49 1.52
CA TYR A 328 -28.13 -0.43 1.37
C TYR A 328 -27.27 -0.20 2.62
N TYR A 329 -27.68 -0.80 3.77
CA TYR A 329 -27.04 -0.60 5.07
C TYR A 329 -26.19 -1.79 5.50
N LYS A 330 -25.89 -2.72 4.59
CA LYS A 330 -24.97 -3.84 4.86
C LYS A 330 -23.66 -3.33 5.41
N ARG A 331 -23.17 -3.94 6.47
CA ARG A 331 -21.85 -3.62 7.05
C ARG A 331 -20.75 -3.72 6.01
N SER A 332 -20.80 -4.68 5.10
CA SER A 332 -19.83 -4.83 4.01
C SER A 332 -19.74 -3.60 3.12
N ILE A 333 -20.84 -2.89 2.80
CA ILE A 333 -20.82 -1.64 2.05
C ILE A 333 -20.03 -0.57 2.80
N PHE A 334 -20.29 -0.40 4.10
CA PHE A 334 -19.57 0.55 4.95
C PHE A 334 -18.07 0.25 5.01
N ASP A 335 -17.73 -1.02 5.19
CA ASP A 335 -16.34 -1.44 5.30
C ASP A 335 -15.59 -1.37 3.96
N GLU A 336 -16.27 -1.61 2.82
CA GLU A 336 -15.66 -1.42 1.50
C GLU A 336 -15.35 0.06 1.25
N PHE A 337 -16.26 0.98 1.55
CA PHE A 337 -16.01 2.41 1.37
C PHE A 337 -14.95 2.94 2.33
N PHE A 338 -14.95 2.50 3.59
CA PHE A 338 -13.86 2.87 4.48
C PHE A 338 -12.51 2.27 4.04
N GLY A 339 -12.53 1.03 3.55
CA GLY A 339 -11.36 0.39 2.93
C GLY A 339 -10.82 1.19 1.74
N PHE A 340 -11.70 1.76 0.89
CA PHE A 340 -11.28 2.65 -0.21
C PHE A 340 -10.65 3.94 0.32
N MET A 341 -11.26 4.59 1.30
CA MET A 341 -10.69 5.79 1.91
C MET A 341 -9.29 5.52 2.48
N MET A 342 -9.13 4.45 3.26
CA MET A 342 -7.89 4.10 3.91
C MET A 342 -6.80 3.69 2.90
N ALA A 343 -7.10 2.72 2.03
CA ALA A 343 -6.11 2.17 1.11
C ALA A 343 -5.79 3.13 -0.05
N GLY A 344 -6.77 3.91 -0.50
CA GLY A 344 -6.63 4.77 -1.69
C GLY A 344 -5.82 6.03 -1.43
N HIS A 345 -5.92 6.64 -0.23
CA HIS A 345 -5.13 7.83 0.06
C HIS A 345 -3.69 7.48 0.46
N ASP A 346 -3.50 6.59 1.42
CA ASP A 346 -2.20 6.39 2.07
C ASP A 346 -1.14 5.83 1.11
N THR A 347 -1.50 4.81 0.31
CA THR A 347 -0.57 4.20 -0.64
C THR A 347 -0.22 5.13 -1.80
N THR A 348 -1.19 5.92 -2.29
CA THR A 348 -0.99 6.87 -3.39
C THR A 348 -0.18 8.07 -2.93
N ALA A 349 -0.50 8.63 -1.76
CA ALA A 349 0.28 9.71 -1.14
C ALA A 349 1.73 9.29 -0.90
N THR A 350 1.93 8.09 -0.37
CA THR A 350 3.27 7.51 -0.17
C THR A 350 4.04 7.38 -1.49
N ALA A 351 3.41 6.86 -2.56
CA ALA A 351 4.05 6.73 -3.86
C ALA A 351 4.43 8.11 -4.44
N LEU A 352 3.54 9.11 -4.33
CA LEU A 352 3.84 10.46 -4.78
C LEU A 352 4.96 11.10 -3.95
N ALA A 353 4.95 10.93 -2.62
CA ALA A 353 5.97 11.47 -1.72
C ALA A 353 7.38 10.90 -2.03
N TRP A 354 7.49 9.60 -2.29
CA TRP A 354 8.73 9.00 -2.78
C TRP A 354 9.10 9.48 -4.18
N GLY A 355 8.11 9.59 -5.08
CA GLY A 355 8.33 10.01 -6.46
C GLY A 355 8.89 11.42 -6.57
N VAL A 356 8.42 12.38 -5.75
CA VAL A 356 9.00 13.73 -5.74
C VAL A 356 10.45 13.72 -5.28
N LYS A 357 10.82 12.88 -4.30
CA LYS A 357 12.22 12.73 -3.86
C LYS A 357 13.09 12.16 -4.98
N TYR A 358 12.67 11.04 -5.60
CA TYR A 358 13.43 10.43 -6.70
C TYR A 358 13.59 11.39 -7.88
N LEU A 359 12.55 12.14 -8.26
CA LEU A 359 12.64 13.10 -9.35
C LEU A 359 13.47 14.33 -9.00
N THR A 360 13.49 14.74 -7.73
CA THR A 360 14.38 15.82 -7.24
C THR A 360 15.84 15.44 -7.41
N ASP A 361 16.23 14.23 -7.04
CA ASP A 361 17.61 13.76 -7.08
C ASP A 361 18.02 13.21 -8.46
N ASN A 362 17.09 13.13 -9.41
CA ASN A 362 17.32 12.69 -10.78
C ASN A 362 16.85 13.74 -11.81
N PRO A 363 17.54 14.90 -11.91
CA PRO A 363 17.11 16.02 -12.76
C PRO A 363 17.09 15.65 -14.25
N VAL A 364 17.90 14.70 -14.69
CA VAL A 364 17.89 14.19 -16.08
C VAL A 364 16.55 13.48 -16.37
N SER A 365 16.09 12.60 -15.47
CA SER A 365 14.80 11.92 -15.60
C SER A 365 13.64 12.91 -15.51
N GLN A 366 13.75 13.92 -14.66
CA GLN A 366 12.75 14.98 -14.54
C GLN A 366 12.62 15.80 -15.84
N THR A 367 13.75 16.20 -16.43
CA THR A 367 13.79 16.95 -17.70
C THR A 367 13.19 16.11 -18.83
N ARG A 368 13.64 14.85 -18.95
CA ARG A 368 13.13 13.93 -19.97
C ARG A 368 11.64 13.69 -19.84
N LEU A 369 11.10 13.59 -18.61
CA LEU A 369 9.66 13.48 -18.38
C LEU A 369 8.92 14.73 -18.87
N ARG A 370 9.44 15.92 -18.58
CA ARG A 370 8.85 17.19 -19.05
C ARG A 370 8.84 17.28 -20.57
N ASP A 371 9.92 16.89 -21.22
CA ASP A 371 10.02 16.89 -22.68
C ASP A 371 9.05 15.88 -23.30
N ALA A 372 8.95 14.68 -22.75
CA ALA A 372 7.98 13.67 -23.18
C ALA A 372 6.53 14.13 -23.02
N LEU A 373 6.21 14.83 -21.92
CA LEU A 373 4.89 15.41 -21.69
C LEU A 373 4.58 16.50 -22.73
N ARG A 374 5.51 17.43 -22.99
CA ARG A 374 5.32 18.53 -23.98
C ARG A 374 5.19 18.00 -25.40
N THR A 375 5.98 16.99 -25.74
CA THR A 375 5.91 16.31 -27.05
C THR A 375 4.60 15.54 -27.22
N GLY A 376 4.16 14.82 -26.19
CA GLY A 376 2.92 14.03 -26.21
C GLY A 376 1.64 14.88 -26.14
N LEU A 377 1.73 16.13 -25.66
CA LEU A 377 0.59 17.04 -25.45
C LEU A 377 0.86 18.39 -26.15
N PRO A 378 1.08 18.38 -27.48
CA PRO A 378 1.57 19.54 -28.23
C PRO A 378 0.60 20.73 -28.22
N GLN A 379 -0.71 20.47 -28.17
CA GLN A 379 -1.70 21.55 -28.12
C GLN A 379 -1.59 22.33 -26.80
N ALA A 380 -1.57 21.64 -25.65
CA ALA A 380 -1.41 22.28 -24.36
C ALA A 380 -0.07 23.04 -24.26
N ALA A 381 1.01 22.49 -24.83
CA ALA A 381 2.31 23.13 -24.89
C ALA A 381 2.32 24.41 -25.74
N THR A 382 1.72 24.38 -26.92
CA THR A 382 1.63 25.54 -27.83
C THR A 382 0.75 26.65 -27.23
N GLU A 383 -0.37 26.26 -26.62
CA GLU A 383 -1.32 27.19 -25.99
C GLU A 383 -0.84 27.67 -24.59
N LYS A 384 0.29 27.17 -24.10
CA LYS A 384 0.87 27.48 -22.78
C LYS A 384 -0.15 27.33 -21.64
N ARG A 385 -0.94 26.27 -21.67
CA ARG A 385 -1.92 25.93 -20.64
C ARG A 385 -1.65 24.58 -20.02
N LEU A 386 -2.31 24.31 -18.90
CA LEU A 386 -2.35 22.97 -18.37
C LEU A 386 -3.03 22.00 -19.35
N PRO A 387 -2.49 20.78 -19.50
CA PRO A 387 -3.20 19.72 -20.21
C PRO A 387 -4.49 19.37 -19.46
N THR A 388 -5.58 19.19 -20.19
CA THR A 388 -6.86 18.76 -19.63
C THR A 388 -6.78 17.30 -19.16
N TYR A 389 -7.70 16.87 -18.29
CA TYR A 389 -7.74 15.47 -17.91
C TYR A 389 -8.02 14.54 -19.10
N GLN A 390 -8.82 14.97 -20.08
CA GLN A 390 -9.08 14.21 -21.29
C GLN A 390 -7.81 13.99 -22.12
N GLU A 391 -6.97 15.01 -22.25
CA GLU A 391 -5.67 14.87 -22.93
C GLU A 391 -4.78 13.90 -22.19
N LEU A 392 -4.67 14.02 -20.85
CA LEU A 392 -3.82 13.15 -20.03
C LEU A 392 -4.25 11.69 -20.04
N ILE A 393 -5.55 11.38 -20.08
CA ILE A 393 -6.02 9.99 -20.06
C ILE A 393 -6.06 9.34 -21.45
N LYS A 394 -6.13 10.13 -22.52
CA LYS A 394 -6.18 9.61 -23.90
C LYS A 394 -4.80 9.45 -24.52
N THR A 395 -3.83 10.22 -24.06
CA THR A 395 -2.48 10.22 -24.63
C THR A 395 -1.61 9.19 -23.92
N HIS A 396 -1.04 8.28 -24.68
CA HIS A 396 -0.05 7.35 -24.19
C HIS A 396 1.34 8.01 -24.25
N ILE A 397 1.96 8.19 -23.10
CA ILE A 397 3.30 8.77 -22.95
C ILE A 397 4.19 7.71 -22.27
N PRO A 398 4.95 6.93 -23.05
CA PRO A 398 5.72 5.78 -22.54
C PRO A 398 6.66 6.14 -21.39
N TYR A 399 7.30 7.30 -21.44
CA TYR A 399 8.21 7.73 -20.39
C TYR A 399 7.48 8.10 -19.08
N LEU A 400 6.25 8.61 -19.14
CA LEU A 400 5.43 8.82 -17.94
C LEU A 400 5.06 7.49 -17.28
N ASP A 401 4.70 6.48 -18.07
CA ASP A 401 4.43 5.13 -17.57
C ASP A 401 5.68 4.54 -16.92
N ALA A 402 6.84 4.69 -17.55
CA ALA A 402 8.13 4.24 -17.05
C ALA A 402 8.51 4.91 -15.71
N VAL A 403 8.32 6.22 -15.58
CA VAL A 403 8.57 6.95 -14.33
C VAL A 403 7.64 6.47 -13.22
N VAL A 404 6.35 6.29 -13.49
CA VAL A 404 5.38 5.81 -12.48
C VAL A 404 5.76 4.42 -11.97
N GLU A 405 6.09 3.49 -12.86
CA GLU A 405 6.46 2.12 -12.46
C GLU A 405 7.82 2.08 -11.74
N GLU A 406 8.79 2.91 -12.13
CA GLU A 406 10.07 2.99 -11.44
C GLU A 406 9.91 3.61 -10.04
N VAL A 407 9.08 4.64 -9.90
CA VAL A 407 8.71 5.17 -8.59
C VAL A 407 8.07 4.09 -7.73
N LEU A 408 7.11 3.34 -8.26
CA LEU A 408 6.42 2.27 -7.52
C LEU A 408 7.36 1.13 -7.13
N ARG A 409 8.34 0.78 -7.99
CA ARG A 409 9.36 -0.22 -7.70
C ARG A 409 10.22 0.19 -6.49
N HIS A 410 10.63 1.44 -6.42
CA HIS A 410 11.45 1.97 -5.32
C HIS A 410 10.66 2.35 -4.07
N ALA A 411 9.53 3.02 -4.23
CA ALA A 411 8.66 3.43 -3.14
C ALA A 411 8.14 2.23 -2.36
N ASN A 412 7.67 1.23 -3.12
CA ASN A 412 7.16 -0.03 -2.59
C ASN A 412 6.27 0.18 -1.36
N PRO A 413 5.12 0.90 -1.49
CA PRO A 413 4.30 1.32 -0.35
C PRO A 413 3.93 0.16 0.58
N ILE A 414 3.62 -1.01 0.00
CA ILE A 414 3.42 -2.27 0.72
C ILE A 414 4.51 -3.23 0.31
N ALA A 415 5.49 -3.45 1.19
CA ALA A 415 6.73 -4.15 0.88
C ALA A 415 6.59 -5.69 0.75
N PHE A 416 5.37 -6.24 0.80
CA PHE A 416 5.14 -7.68 0.76
C PHE A 416 3.76 -8.05 0.20
N VAL A 417 3.66 -9.29 -0.25
CA VAL A 417 2.39 -9.97 -0.48
C VAL A 417 2.40 -11.24 0.36
N VAL A 418 1.40 -11.47 1.21
CA VAL A 418 1.34 -12.69 2.03
C VAL A 418 0.27 -13.64 1.51
N ARG A 419 0.62 -14.92 1.48
CA ARG A 419 -0.29 -16.04 1.18
C ARG A 419 -0.19 -17.09 2.27
N GLN A 420 -1.25 -17.85 2.47
CA GLN A 420 -1.25 -19.01 3.34
C GLN A 420 -1.34 -20.28 2.48
N ALA A 421 -0.51 -21.27 2.81
CA ALA A 421 -0.61 -22.60 2.20
C ALA A 421 -1.92 -23.27 2.62
N LEU A 422 -2.76 -23.66 1.67
CA LEU A 422 -4.05 -24.32 1.90
C LEU A 422 -3.92 -25.86 2.06
N GLN A 423 -2.79 -26.39 1.66
CA GLN A 423 -2.40 -27.81 1.74
C GLN A 423 -0.89 -27.90 1.97
N ASP A 424 -0.39 -29.08 2.27
CA ASP A 424 1.05 -29.33 2.28
C ASP A 424 1.58 -29.16 0.86
N THR A 425 2.67 -28.40 0.72
CA THR A 425 3.21 -28.03 -0.58
C THR A 425 4.72 -27.79 -0.50
N THR A 426 5.34 -27.33 -1.59
CA THR A 426 6.77 -27.03 -1.64
C THR A 426 7.00 -25.59 -2.11
N VAL A 427 8.03 -24.92 -1.58
CA VAL A 427 8.53 -23.62 -2.03
C VAL A 427 10.05 -23.71 -2.14
N LEU A 428 10.59 -23.43 -3.31
CA LEU A 428 12.03 -23.60 -3.62
C LEU A 428 12.58 -24.95 -3.15
N GLY A 429 11.85 -26.04 -3.41
CA GLY A 429 12.23 -27.41 -3.04
C GLY A 429 12.01 -27.79 -1.57
N HIS A 430 11.63 -26.86 -0.69
CA HIS A 430 11.41 -27.11 0.73
C HIS A 430 9.94 -27.40 1.03
N GLN A 431 9.69 -28.36 1.95
CA GLN A 431 8.33 -28.71 2.38
C GLN A 431 7.73 -27.57 3.22
N VAL A 432 6.54 -27.12 2.84
CA VAL A 432 5.78 -26.07 3.50
C VAL A 432 4.41 -26.64 3.92
N PRO A 433 4.18 -26.88 5.22
CA PRO A 433 2.93 -27.44 5.71
C PRO A 433 1.73 -26.52 5.49
N ARG A 434 0.54 -27.11 5.38
CA ARG A 434 -0.74 -26.39 5.40
C ARG A 434 -0.82 -25.43 6.58
N GLY A 435 -1.29 -24.21 6.33
CA GLY A 435 -1.44 -23.15 7.33
C GLY A 435 -0.23 -22.23 7.45
N THR A 436 0.90 -22.54 6.81
CA THR A 436 2.09 -21.71 6.79
C THR A 436 1.83 -20.40 6.04
N ASN A 437 2.16 -19.28 6.65
CA ASN A 437 2.18 -17.98 5.99
C ASN A 437 3.47 -17.80 5.21
N VAL A 438 3.37 -17.51 3.92
CA VAL A 438 4.49 -17.22 3.03
C VAL A 438 4.45 -15.74 2.67
N PHE A 439 5.45 -14.99 3.13
CA PHE A 439 5.67 -13.57 2.84
C PHE A 439 6.53 -13.44 1.60
N LEU A 440 5.94 -13.04 0.50
CA LEU A 440 6.58 -12.75 -0.78
C LEU A 440 7.02 -11.29 -0.71
N MET A 441 8.32 -11.07 -0.49
CA MET A 441 8.84 -9.72 -0.32
C MET A 441 8.95 -9.02 -1.67
N ALA A 442 8.59 -7.75 -1.69
CA ALA A 442 8.64 -6.89 -2.88
C ALA A 442 9.84 -5.93 -2.86
N ASN A 443 10.69 -6.04 -1.84
CA ASN A 443 11.93 -5.32 -1.64
C ASN A 443 13.09 -6.30 -1.41
N GLY A 444 14.34 -5.83 -1.49
CA GLY A 444 15.53 -6.67 -1.31
C GLY A 444 15.94 -7.44 -2.57
N PRO A 445 16.56 -8.62 -2.42
CA PRO A 445 17.12 -9.38 -3.52
C PRO A 445 16.16 -9.66 -4.67
N GLY A 446 16.60 -9.42 -5.90
CA GLY A 446 15.83 -9.61 -7.12
C GLY A 446 14.85 -8.47 -7.46
N TYR A 447 14.61 -7.53 -6.54
CA TYR A 447 13.73 -6.37 -6.76
C TYR A 447 14.48 -5.03 -6.69
N LEU A 448 15.29 -4.81 -5.65
CA LEU A 448 16.06 -3.58 -5.41
C LEU A 448 17.54 -3.86 -5.11
N GLU A 449 17.87 -5.10 -4.84
CA GLU A 449 19.23 -5.58 -4.57
C GLU A 449 19.57 -6.72 -5.53
N THR A 450 20.86 -6.97 -5.73
CA THR A 450 21.34 -8.08 -6.55
C THR A 450 20.65 -9.38 -6.22
N ASN A 451 20.20 -10.09 -7.25
CA ASN A 451 19.53 -11.36 -7.07
C ASN A 451 20.47 -12.40 -6.44
N MET A 452 19.92 -13.25 -5.58
CA MET A 452 20.67 -14.35 -4.99
C MET A 452 20.84 -15.48 -5.99
N THR A 453 22.01 -16.11 -5.97
CA THR A 453 22.25 -17.31 -6.78
C THR A 453 21.38 -18.45 -6.26
N LEU A 454 20.68 -19.10 -7.18
CA LEU A 454 19.81 -20.24 -6.90
C LEU A 454 19.91 -21.22 -8.07
N GLU A 455 20.05 -22.51 -7.75
CA GLU A 455 19.96 -23.56 -8.76
C GLU A 455 18.54 -23.58 -9.34
N ASP A 456 18.42 -23.61 -10.66
CA ASP A 456 17.12 -23.51 -11.34
C ASP A 456 16.17 -24.65 -10.93
N GLU A 457 16.72 -25.84 -10.63
CA GLU A 457 15.99 -27.02 -10.18
C GLU A 457 15.26 -26.80 -8.85
N ALA A 458 15.73 -25.88 -8.01
CA ALA A 458 15.06 -25.53 -6.76
C ALA A 458 13.74 -24.80 -6.97
N ARG A 459 13.59 -24.08 -8.09
CA ARG A 459 12.33 -23.40 -8.45
C ARG A 459 11.26 -24.41 -8.86
N SER A 460 10.01 -24.08 -8.61
CA SER A 460 8.87 -24.83 -9.11
C SER A 460 8.88 -24.95 -10.65
N PRO A 461 8.28 -26.00 -11.24
CA PRO A 461 8.19 -26.13 -12.69
C PRO A 461 7.55 -24.92 -13.38
N GLY A 462 6.53 -24.32 -12.75
CA GLY A 462 5.85 -23.13 -13.27
C GLY A 462 6.74 -21.89 -13.24
N ALA A 463 7.57 -21.72 -12.21
CA ALA A 463 8.53 -20.63 -12.10
C ALA A 463 9.60 -20.74 -13.19
N ARG A 464 10.19 -21.94 -13.38
CA ARG A 464 11.15 -22.21 -14.45
C ARG A 464 10.58 -21.98 -15.84
N GLN A 465 9.35 -22.42 -16.09
CA GLN A 465 8.67 -22.18 -17.36
C GLN A 465 8.43 -20.68 -17.60
N GLY A 466 8.02 -19.95 -16.58
CA GLY A 466 7.81 -18.49 -16.67
C GLY A 466 9.11 -17.76 -17.02
N GLN A 467 10.21 -18.14 -16.38
CA GLN A 467 11.54 -17.60 -16.65
C GLN A 467 12.02 -17.96 -18.06
N SER A 468 11.96 -19.23 -18.48
CA SER A 468 12.43 -19.67 -19.78
C SER A 468 11.64 -19.07 -20.96
N LYS A 469 10.36 -18.74 -20.76
CA LYS A 469 9.52 -18.07 -21.76
C LYS A 469 9.67 -16.54 -21.74
N GLY A 470 10.49 -15.98 -20.85
CA GLY A 470 10.66 -14.54 -20.72
C GLY A 470 9.34 -13.80 -20.39
N LEU A 471 8.44 -14.44 -19.63
CA LEU A 471 7.16 -13.82 -19.25
C LEU A 471 7.34 -12.60 -18.34
N THR A 472 8.50 -12.49 -17.71
CA THR A 472 8.96 -11.31 -16.98
C THR A 472 10.47 -11.23 -17.18
N GLY A 473 11.00 -10.04 -17.45
CA GLY A 473 12.43 -9.80 -17.58
C GLY A 473 13.15 -9.95 -16.23
N VAL A 474 14.43 -9.66 -16.27
CA VAL A 474 15.34 -9.67 -15.11
C VAL A 474 15.97 -8.28 -15.03
N TRP A 475 16.01 -7.69 -13.84
CA TRP A 475 16.75 -6.44 -13.65
C TRP A 475 18.24 -6.66 -13.77
N ASP A 476 18.94 -5.70 -14.39
CA ASP A 476 20.39 -5.70 -14.43
C ASP A 476 20.94 -5.48 -13.02
N ASN A 477 21.71 -6.43 -12.51
CA ASN A 477 22.30 -6.37 -11.17
C ASN A 477 23.25 -5.19 -10.97
N ASN A 478 23.83 -4.63 -12.06
CA ASN A 478 24.76 -3.51 -11.96
C ASN A 478 24.07 -2.19 -11.64
N ASP A 479 22.77 -2.06 -11.96
CA ASP A 479 22.00 -0.84 -11.75
C ASP A 479 20.64 -1.05 -11.07
N ILE A 480 20.40 -2.24 -10.54
CA ILE A 480 19.10 -2.62 -9.93
C ILE A 480 18.66 -1.67 -8.82
N SER A 481 19.59 -1.10 -8.05
CA SER A 481 19.33 -0.14 -6.98
C SER A 481 19.17 1.31 -7.48
N ALA A 482 19.53 1.62 -8.71
CA ALA A 482 19.45 2.96 -9.26
C ALA A 482 18.01 3.29 -9.70
N PHE A 483 17.58 4.54 -9.48
CA PHE A 483 16.34 5.06 -10.06
C PHE A 483 16.57 5.33 -11.56
N ARG A 484 16.03 4.48 -12.40
CA ARG A 484 16.23 4.50 -13.85
C ARG A 484 14.96 4.14 -14.60
N PRO A 485 14.10 5.09 -14.93
CA PRO A 485 12.85 4.85 -15.67
C PRO A 485 13.06 4.17 -17.02
N GLU A 486 14.22 4.39 -17.67
CA GLU A 486 14.57 3.83 -18.97
C GLU A 486 14.55 2.31 -19.02
N ARG A 487 14.73 1.63 -17.87
CA ARG A 487 14.64 0.15 -17.80
C ARG A 487 13.27 -0.41 -18.20
N TRP A 488 12.23 0.41 -18.15
CA TRP A 488 10.87 0.08 -18.53
C TRP A 488 10.55 0.36 -20.00
N LEU A 489 11.54 0.80 -20.78
CA LEU A 489 11.38 1.14 -22.18
C LEU A 489 12.10 0.14 -23.07
N ARG A 490 11.47 -0.18 -24.19
CA ARG A 490 12.12 -0.91 -25.28
C ARG A 490 11.95 -0.16 -26.59
N LYS A 491 12.96 -0.24 -27.45
CA LYS A 491 12.91 0.34 -28.79
C LYS A 491 12.02 -0.50 -29.70
N ILE A 492 11.18 0.17 -30.47
CA ILE A 492 10.38 -0.47 -31.50
C ILE A 492 11.28 -0.75 -32.70
N PRO A 493 11.39 -2.01 -33.17
CA PRO A 493 12.20 -2.33 -34.34
C PRO A 493 11.76 -1.54 -35.57
N GLY A 494 12.71 -0.90 -36.27
CA GLY A 494 12.46 -0.19 -37.52
C GLY A 494 12.08 1.28 -37.40
N THR A 495 11.51 1.75 -36.29
CA THR A 495 11.18 3.19 -36.11
C THR A 495 12.15 3.91 -35.19
N GLY A 496 12.77 3.19 -34.27
CA GLY A 496 13.61 3.78 -33.22
C GLY A 496 12.81 4.40 -32.07
N ASP A 497 11.49 4.43 -32.17
CA ASP A 497 10.60 4.92 -31.09
C ASP A 497 10.66 4.01 -29.88
N GLU A 498 10.39 4.58 -28.71
CA GLU A 498 10.34 3.83 -27.46
C GLU A 498 8.88 3.50 -27.08
N THR A 499 8.67 2.29 -26.59
CA THR A 499 7.40 1.87 -26.01
C THR A 499 7.62 1.38 -24.57
N PHE A 500 6.61 1.57 -23.73
CA PHE A 500 6.61 1.07 -22.37
C PHE A 500 6.44 -0.45 -22.33
N ASP A 501 7.29 -1.14 -21.57
CA ASP A 501 7.24 -2.59 -21.35
C ASP A 501 6.92 -2.90 -19.88
N PRO A 502 5.67 -3.25 -19.54
CA PRO A 502 5.28 -3.58 -18.18
C PRO A 502 5.89 -4.89 -17.67
N MET A 503 6.54 -5.67 -18.57
CA MET A 503 7.17 -6.96 -18.26
C MET A 503 8.70 -6.87 -18.26
N ALA A 504 9.26 -5.66 -18.27
CA ALA A 504 10.71 -5.43 -18.32
C ALA A 504 11.47 -6.07 -17.14
N GLY A 505 10.82 -6.23 -16.00
CA GLY A 505 11.37 -6.92 -14.85
C GLY A 505 10.36 -7.16 -13.75
N PRO A 506 10.73 -7.85 -12.67
CA PRO A 506 9.82 -8.22 -11.61
C PRO A 506 9.41 -7.03 -10.75
N THR A 507 8.11 -6.96 -10.43
CA THR A 507 7.53 -6.03 -9.47
C THR A 507 6.35 -6.68 -8.74
N LEU A 508 6.17 -6.34 -7.47
CA LEU A 508 5.03 -6.74 -6.65
C LEU A 508 4.30 -5.54 -6.06
N ALA A 509 4.53 -4.33 -6.57
CA ALA A 509 3.92 -3.10 -6.05
C ALA A 509 2.39 -3.18 -5.92
N PHE A 510 1.72 -3.92 -6.80
CA PHE A 510 0.28 -4.17 -6.76
C PHE A 510 -0.08 -5.64 -6.47
N GLY A 511 0.90 -6.48 -6.11
CA GLY A 511 0.71 -7.92 -6.12
C GLY A 511 0.32 -8.46 -7.51
N LEU A 512 0.02 -9.75 -7.59
CA LEU A 512 -0.29 -10.41 -8.86
C LEU A 512 -1.49 -11.36 -8.72
N GLY A 513 -2.05 -11.77 -9.86
CA GLY A 513 -3.12 -12.75 -9.97
C GLY A 513 -4.47 -12.29 -9.43
N PRO A 514 -5.40 -13.23 -9.14
CA PRO A 514 -6.79 -12.91 -8.77
C PRO A 514 -6.91 -12.07 -7.48
N ARG A 515 -5.89 -12.11 -6.62
CA ARG A 515 -5.81 -11.40 -5.35
C ARG A 515 -4.88 -10.18 -5.41
N GLY A 516 -4.49 -9.75 -6.61
CA GLY A 516 -3.78 -8.49 -6.83
C GLY A 516 -4.58 -7.27 -6.38
N CYS A 517 -3.94 -6.12 -6.30
CA CYS A 517 -4.57 -4.86 -5.86
C CYS A 517 -5.81 -4.54 -6.70
N PHE A 518 -6.93 -4.32 -6.00
CA PHE A 518 -8.17 -3.94 -6.64
C PHE A 518 -8.08 -2.57 -7.31
N GLY A 519 -7.47 -1.60 -6.62
CA GLY A 519 -7.34 -0.22 -7.06
C GLY A 519 -6.20 0.06 -8.05
N LYS A 520 -5.49 -0.96 -8.58
CA LYS A 520 -4.30 -0.77 -9.45
C LYS A 520 -4.54 0.25 -10.57
N ARG A 521 -5.66 0.11 -11.30
CA ARG A 521 -5.95 1.00 -12.44
C ARG A 521 -6.18 2.44 -12.01
N LEU A 522 -6.91 2.63 -10.91
CA LEU A 522 -7.16 3.96 -10.34
C LEU A 522 -5.86 4.58 -9.83
N ALA A 523 -5.05 3.84 -9.09
CA ALA A 523 -3.78 4.32 -8.55
C ALA A 523 -2.80 4.74 -9.67
N LEU A 524 -2.64 3.91 -10.71
CA LEU A 524 -1.80 4.26 -11.87
C LEU A 524 -2.30 5.53 -12.57
N GLN A 525 -3.62 5.65 -12.79
CA GLN A 525 -4.20 6.84 -13.40
C GLN A 525 -3.99 8.09 -12.53
N THR A 526 -4.16 7.95 -11.21
CA THR A 526 -3.94 9.04 -10.25
C THR A 526 -2.48 9.52 -10.29
N LEU A 527 -1.52 8.61 -10.18
CA LEU A 527 -0.09 8.95 -10.20
C LEU A 527 0.32 9.59 -11.53
N LYS A 528 -0.20 9.10 -12.67
CA LYS A 528 0.07 9.72 -13.97
C LYS A 528 -0.42 11.17 -14.04
N ILE A 529 -1.63 11.46 -13.58
CA ILE A 529 -2.17 12.82 -13.53
C ILE A 529 -1.32 13.71 -12.62
N GLN A 530 -0.98 13.21 -11.43
CA GLN A 530 -0.20 13.95 -10.43
C GLN A 530 1.20 14.26 -10.94
N PHE A 531 1.96 13.27 -11.44
CA PHE A 531 3.30 13.52 -11.97
C PHE A 531 3.29 14.39 -13.23
N ALA A 532 2.29 14.20 -14.11
CA ALA A 532 2.19 15.03 -15.30
C ALA A 532 1.98 16.51 -14.96
N LEU A 533 1.02 16.85 -14.09
CA LEU A 533 0.74 18.25 -13.73
C LEU A 533 1.87 18.86 -12.92
N MET A 534 2.47 18.10 -11.99
CA MET A 534 3.58 18.56 -11.18
C MET A 534 4.80 18.92 -12.05
N ILE A 535 5.22 18.02 -12.95
CA ILE A 535 6.41 18.25 -13.78
C ILE A 535 6.13 19.23 -14.94
N TRP A 536 4.86 19.40 -15.32
CA TRP A 536 4.45 20.44 -16.26
C TRP A 536 4.66 21.82 -15.71
N LEU A 537 4.34 22.03 -14.42
CA LEU A 537 4.34 23.35 -13.77
C LEU A 537 5.64 23.68 -13.06
N PHE A 538 6.35 22.70 -12.53
CA PHE A 538 7.47 22.92 -11.63
C PHE A 538 8.74 22.19 -12.07
N GLU A 539 9.86 22.84 -11.80
CA GLU A 539 11.17 22.22 -11.68
C GLU A 539 11.42 21.94 -10.20
N LEU A 540 11.67 20.66 -9.88
CA LEU A 540 12.05 20.23 -8.53
C LEU A 540 13.54 20.48 -8.38
N LEU A 541 13.91 21.37 -7.47
CA LEU A 541 15.28 21.75 -7.23
C LEU A 541 15.90 20.90 -6.12
N GLU A 542 17.21 20.79 -6.13
CA GLU A 542 17.98 20.07 -5.11
C GLU A 542 17.63 20.53 -3.69
N ILE A 543 17.49 19.56 -2.79
CA ILE A 543 17.15 19.76 -1.38
C ILE A 543 18.43 19.61 -0.54
N PRO A 544 18.66 20.49 0.46
CA PRO A 544 19.78 20.32 1.38
C PRO A 544 19.75 18.93 2.05
N GLU A 545 20.92 18.31 2.20
CA GLU A 545 21.10 16.91 2.67
C GLU A 545 20.33 16.63 3.98
N LYS A 546 20.32 17.58 4.92
CA LYS A 546 19.60 17.44 6.20
C LYS A 546 18.09 17.28 6.08
N PHE A 547 17.48 17.60 4.92
CA PHE A 547 16.05 17.46 4.62
C PHE A 547 15.78 16.38 3.55
N ASN A 548 16.81 15.68 3.08
CA ASN A 548 16.71 14.71 1.99
C ASN A 548 17.04 13.27 2.41
N SER A 549 16.74 12.88 3.66
CA SER A 549 16.89 11.50 4.11
C SER A 549 15.99 10.56 3.32
N TYR A 550 16.57 9.44 2.86
CA TYR A 550 15.85 8.30 2.25
C TYR A 550 15.36 7.28 3.29
N ASP A 551 15.38 7.65 4.56
CA ASP A 551 14.77 6.85 5.59
C ASP A 551 13.26 6.79 5.42
N GLY A 552 12.73 5.57 5.52
CA GLY A 552 11.30 5.34 5.50
C GLY A 552 10.81 4.85 6.85
N VAL A 553 9.58 5.12 7.17
CA VAL A 553 8.87 4.59 8.33
C VAL A 553 7.70 3.75 7.87
N GLN A 554 7.53 2.58 8.49
CA GLN A 554 6.37 1.74 8.22
C GLN A 554 5.20 2.28 9.04
N ARG A 555 4.28 2.92 8.32
CA ARG A 555 2.92 3.18 8.75
C ARG A 555 2.01 2.12 8.12
N PHE A 556 0.78 2.46 7.75
CA PHE A 556 0.00 1.54 6.91
C PHE A 556 0.79 1.23 5.62
N ALA A 557 1.26 2.27 4.93
CA ALA A 557 2.27 2.16 3.88
C ALA A 557 3.67 2.54 4.39
N ARG A 558 4.73 2.29 3.60
CA ARG A 558 6.11 2.70 3.87
C ARG A 558 6.36 4.10 3.34
N GLU A 559 6.14 5.12 4.15
CA GLU A 559 6.34 6.52 3.76
C GLU A 559 7.76 7.04 4.05
N PRO A 560 8.24 8.06 3.33
CA PRO A 560 9.50 8.72 3.68
C PRO A 560 9.35 9.50 4.99
N THR A 561 10.39 9.48 5.83
CA THR A 561 10.40 10.29 7.06
C THR A 561 10.46 11.78 6.80
N GLN A 562 10.95 12.16 5.63
CA GLN A 562 11.09 13.53 5.16
C GLN A 562 10.59 13.64 3.72
N CYS A 563 9.72 14.61 3.45
CA CYS A 563 9.24 14.93 2.12
C CYS A 563 9.23 16.46 1.97
N TYR A 564 10.37 17.03 1.60
CA TYR A 564 10.53 18.45 1.36
C TYR A 564 10.57 18.74 -0.13
N LEU A 565 10.11 19.91 -0.52
CA LEU A 565 10.17 20.44 -1.87
C LEU A 565 10.86 21.81 -1.87
N ARG A 566 11.64 22.04 -2.91
CA ARG A 566 12.16 23.33 -3.33
C ARG A 566 11.79 23.48 -4.80
N LEU A 567 10.88 24.38 -5.08
CA LEU A 567 10.25 24.49 -6.38
C LEU A 567 10.69 25.73 -7.14
N LYS A 568 10.73 25.61 -8.47
CA LYS A 568 10.79 26.74 -9.39
C LYS A 568 9.69 26.54 -10.44
N ALA A 569 8.86 27.57 -10.62
CA ALA A 569 7.83 27.55 -11.66
C ALA A 569 8.48 27.46 -13.06
N VAL A 570 7.92 26.65 -13.93
CA VAL A 570 8.32 26.50 -15.33
C VAL A 570 7.32 27.23 -16.20
N ASN A 571 7.78 28.24 -16.95
CA ASN A 571 6.96 29.05 -17.86
C ASN A 571 6.66 28.33 -19.17
#